data_4cfc03eb7547a821b44a5024cb63cde2
#
_entry.id   4cfc03eb7547a821b44a5024cb63cde2
#
_cell.length_a   1.000
_cell.length_b   1.000
_cell.length_c   1.000
_cell.angle_alpha   90.00
_cell.angle_beta   90.00
_cell.angle_gamma   90.00
#
_symmetry.space_group_name_H-M   'P 1'
#
loop_
_entity.id
_entity.type
_entity.pdbx_description
1 polymer ?
#
loop_
_entity_poly.entity_id
_entity_poly.type
_entity_poly.pdbx_seq_one_letter_code
_entity_poly.pdbx_strand_id
1 'polypeptide(L)'
;MAKPLEITDAMYQSEVIDADKPVLVDFWAPWCGPCRTVGPILEEIASEQEQNIKIVKLNVDENQQIAGQLRVFNIPTMILYKDGQPVDKIVGAMRKQDLLNRLSQNVDTISTASV
;
A
#
# COMPACT_ATOMS: atom_id res chain seq x y z
N MET A 1 -1.13 -4.43 17.51
CA MET A 1 -1.45 -3.41 16.51
C MET A 1 -0.78 -3.75 15.19
N ALA A 2 -1.54 -3.68 14.10
CA ALA A 2 -1.00 -4.00 12.80
C ALA A 2 -0.01 -2.94 12.34
N LYS A 3 0.98 -3.36 11.57
CA LYS A 3 1.94 -2.50 10.89
C LYS A 3 2.03 -2.96 9.45
N PRO A 4 2.49 -2.09 8.53
CA PRO A 4 2.76 -2.56 7.17
C PRO A 4 3.77 -3.71 7.20
N LEU A 5 3.43 -4.78 6.49
CA LEU A 5 4.30 -5.96 6.39
C LEU A 5 5.31 -5.75 5.27
N GLU A 6 6.60 -5.90 5.59
CA GLU A 6 7.65 -5.85 4.58
C GLU A 6 7.62 -7.16 3.79
N ILE A 7 7.43 -7.09 2.47
CA ILE A 7 7.38 -8.28 1.63
C ILE A 7 8.47 -8.24 0.56
N THR A 8 8.75 -9.41 0.01
CA THR A 8 9.67 -9.58 -1.13
C THR A 8 8.88 -9.97 -2.36
N ASP A 9 9.55 -9.98 -3.53
CA ASP A 9 8.93 -10.45 -4.77
C ASP A 9 8.36 -11.87 -4.61
N ALA A 10 9.07 -12.75 -3.89
CA ALA A 10 8.62 -14.12 -3.67
C ALA A 10 7.35 -14.22 -2.83
N MET A 11 7.08 -13.23 -2.00
CA MET A 11 5.90 -13.21 -1.12
C MET A 11 4.67 -12.56 -1.77
N TYR A 12 4.82 -12.00 -2.97
CA TYR A 12 3.77 -11.20 -3.59
C TYR A 12 2.50 -12.03 -3.81
N GLN A 13 2.63 -13.24 -4.35
CA GLN A 13 1.47 -14.08 -4.61
C GLN A 13 0.67 -14.36 -3.32
N SER A 14 1.35 -14.83 -2.28
CA SER A 14 0.67 -15.24 -1.05
C SER A 14 0.14 -14.05 -0.24
N GLU A 15 0.88 -12.93 -0.19
CA GLU A 15 0.53 -11.82 0.68
C GLU A 15 -0.37 -10.78 0.02
N VAL A 16 -0.41 -10.74 -1.31
CA VAL A 16 -1.21 -9.76 -2.04
C VAL A 16 -2.31 -10.43 -2.86
N ILE A 17 -1.93 -11.29 -3.80
CA ILE A 17 -2.90 -11.87 -4.75
C ILE A 17 -3.88 -12.80 -4.03
N ASP A 18 -3.38 -13.65 -3.14
CA ASP A 18 -4.19 -14.65 -2.43
C ASP A 18 -4.80 -14.11 -1.14
N ALA A 19 -4.60 -12.84 -0.83
CA ALA A 19 -5.12 -12.25 0.41
C ALA A 19 -6.65 -12.24 0.43
N ASP A 20 -7.21 -12.45 1.63
CA ASP A 20 -8.66 -12.51 1.81
C ASP A 20 -9.30 -11.16 2.11
N LYS A 21 -8.51 -10.10 2.18
CA LYS A 21 -8.99 -8.73 2.34
C LYS A 21 -8.25 -7.81 1.38
N PRO A 22 -8.75 -6.59 1.15
CA PRO A 22 -8.04 -5.64 0.29
C PRO A 22 -6.62 -5.38 0.78
N VAL A 23 -5.69 -5.21 -0.15
CA VAL A 23 -4.27 -4.98 0.16
C VAL A 23 -3.79 -3.72 -0.55
N LEU A 24 -3.15 -2.83 0.21
CA LEU A 24 -2.45 -1.68 -0.36
C LEU A 24 -0.96 -2.01 -0.37
N VAL A 25 -0.36 -2.00 -1.55
CA VAL A 25 1.07 -2.27 -1.73
C VAL A 25 1.81 -0.95 -1.90
N ASP A 26 2.74 -0.66 -1.00
CA ASP A 26 3.59 0.53 -1.04
C ASP A 26 4.95 0.18 -1.64
N PHE A 27 5.21 0.63 -2.87
CA PHE A 27 6.51 0.50 -3.52
C PHE A 27 7.38 1.67 -3.11
N TRP A 28 8.48 1.40 -2.43
CA TRP A 28 9.31 2.42 -1.79
C TRP A 28 10.80 2.10 -1.88
N ALA A 29 11.65 3.04 -1.48
CA ALA A 29 13.08 2.82 -1.33
C ALA A 29 13.61 3.66 -0.16
N PRO A 30 14.69 3.20 0.50
CA PRO A 30 15.24 3.93 1.67
C PRO A 30 15.72 5.35 1.37
N TRP A 31 16.17 5.60 0.14
CA TRP A 31 16.69 6.92 -0.26
C TRP A 31 15.60 7.89 -0.70
N CYS A 32 14.37 7.46 -0.76
CA CYS A 32 13.26 8.23 -1.29
C CYS A 32 12.67 9.16 -0.22
N GLY A 33 12.81 10.47 -0.39
CA GLY A 33 12.29 11.45 0.55
C GLY A 33 10.77 11.38 0.74
N PRO A 34 9.97 11.44 -0.36
CA PRO A 34 8.51 11.34 -0.24
C PRO A 34 8.04 10.02 0.38
N CYS A 35 8.78 8.94 0.18
CA CYS A 35 8.47 7.65 0.82
C CYS A 35 8.53 7.74 2.34
N ARG A 36 9.48 8.54 2.86
CA ARG A 36 9.61 8.74 4.31
C ARG A 36 8.46 9.56 4.89
N THR A 37 7.83 10.39 4.07
CA THR A 37 6.65 11.15 4.48
C THR A 37 5.42 10.23 4.54
N VAL A 38 5.28 9.35 3.57
CA VAL A 38 4.13 8.42 3.48
C VAL A 38 4.24 7.30 4.51
N GLY A 39 5.46 6.85 4.82
CA GLY A 39 5.65 5.71 5.73
C GLY A 39 4.88 5.81 7.05
N PRO A 40 5.05 6.88 7.84
CA PRO A 40 4.29 7.04 9.08
C PRO A 40 2.79 7.09 8.90
N ILE A 41 2.32 7.66 7.79
CA ILE A 41 0.89 7.72 7.45
C ILE A 41 0.35 6.31 7.24
N LEU A 42 1.10 5.48 6.51
CA LEU A 42 0.70 4.10 6.27
C LEU A 42 0.72 3.27 7.55
N GLU A 43 1.65 3.54 8.47
CA GLU A 43 1.66 2.88 9.77
C GLU A 43 0.39 3.19 10.57
N GLU A 44 -0.04 4.45 10.57
CA GLU A 44 -1.27 4.84 11.25
C GLU A 44 -2.50 4.16 10.64
N ILE A 45 -2.59 4.17 9.31
CA ILE A 45 -3.73 3.56 8.61
C ILE A 45 -3.73 2.05 8.84
N ALA A 46 -2.58 1.40 8.77
CA ALA A 46 -2.48 -0.05 9.00
C ALA A 46 -3.01 -0.44 10.38
N SER A 47 -2.72 0.37 11.39
CA SER A 47 -3.19 0.14 12.75
C SER A 47 -4.69 0.43 12.89
N GLU A 48 -5.13 1.57 12.38
CA GLU A 48 -6.51 2.03 12.55
C GLU A 48 -7.51 1.24 11.72
N GLN A 49 -7.08 0.73 10.57
CA GLN A 49 -7.95 0.07 9.59
C GLN A 49 -7.60 -1.41 9.41
N GLU A 50 -6.96 -2.05 10.39
CA GLU A 50 -6.44 -3.41 10.23
C GLU A 50 -7.51 -4.44 9.89
N GLN A 51 -8.76 -4.22 10.29
CA GLN A 51 -9.85 -5.14 9.96
C GLN A 51 -10.37 -4.95 8.54
N ASN A 52 -10.08 -3.82 7.93
CA ASN A 52 -10.63 -3.43 6.64
C ASN A 52 -9.63 -3.57 5.49
N ILE A 53 -8.34 -3.39 5.78
CA ILE A 53 -7.31 -3.38 4.75
C ILE A 53 -5.99 -3.89 5.34
N LYS A 54 -5.22 -4.57 4.50
CA LYS A 54 -3.87 -5.00 4.80
C LYS A 54 -2.91 -4.08 4.05
N ILE A 55 -1.86 -3.61 4.70
CA ILE A 55 -0.85 -2.78 4.04
C ILE A 55 0.47 -3.54 4.02
N VAL A 56 1.09 -3.64 2.85
CA VAL A 56 2.41 -4.26 2.68
C VAL A 56 3.35 -3.27 2.02
N LYS A 57 4.64 -3.43 2.25
CA LYS A 57 5.70 -2.58 1.70
C LYS A 57 6.67 -3.44 0.91
N LEU A 58 7.06 -2.96 -0.26
CA LEU A 58 8.01 -3.65 -1.12
C LEU A 58 9.14 -2.70 -1.50
N ASN A 59 10.34 -2.99 -1.02
CA ASN A 59 11.54 -2.19 -1.30
C ASN A 59 12.00 -2.48 -2.72
N VAL A 60 11.88 -1.49 -3.62
CA VAL A 60 12.20 -1.69 -5.04
C VAL A 60 13.69 -1.85 -5.32
N ASP A 61 14.56 -1.40 -4.41
CA ASP A 61 16.00 -1.61 -4.59
C ASP A 61 16.38 -3.09 -4.50
N GLU A 62 15.69 -3.84 -3.64
CA GLU A 62 15.96 -5.24 -3.39
C GLU A 62 15.00 -6.17 -4.13
N ASN A 63 13.89 -5.64 -4.64
CA ASN A 63 12.81 -6.43 -5.24
C ASN A 63 12.33 -5.73 -6.51
N GLN A 64 12.98 -6.02 -7.63
CA GLN A 64 12.75 -5.30 -8.88
C GLN A 64 11.76 -6.00 -9.81
N GLN A 65 11.48 -7.28 -9.58
CA GLN A 65 10.68 -8.07 -10.50
C GLN A 65 9.23 -7.60 -10.57
N ILE A 66 8.56 -7.53 -9.43
CA ILE A 66 7.15 -7.12 -9.39
C ILE A 66 6.99 -5.66 -9.81
N ALA A 67 7.86 -4.78 -9.31
CA ALA A 67 7.81 -3.37 -9.69
C ALA A 67 7.96 -3.19 -11.20
N GLY A 68 8.87 -3.95 -11.82
CA GLY A 68 9.07 -3.92 -13.26
C GLY A 68 7.86 -4.43 -14.03
N GLN A 69 7.26 -5.53 -13.59
CA GLN A 69 6.06 -6.09 -14.22
C GLN A 69 4.88 -5.13 -14.16
N LEU A 70 4.75 -4.40 -13.05
CA LEU A 70 3.64 -3.45 -12.84
C LEU A 70 3.95 -2.06 -13.36
N ARG A 71 5.14 -1.88 -13.96
CA ARG A 71 5.58 -0.60 -14.52
C ARG A 71 5.58 0.51 -13.48
N VAL A 72 6.13 0.21 -12.32
CA VAL A 72 6.33 1.19 -11.25
C VAL A 72 7.62 1.92 -11.53
N PHE A 73 7.53 3.14 -12.08
CA PHE A 73 8.68 3.94 -12.49
C PHE A 73 8.96 5.10 -11.53
N ASN A 74 8.00 5.44 -10.69
CA ASN A 74 8.13 6.51 -9.72
C ASN A 74 7.78 5.98 -8.34
N ILE A 75 8.44 6.46 -7.31
CA ILE A 75 8.15 6.07 -5.93
C ILE A 75 7.95 7.33 -5.07
N PRO A 76 7.08 7.25 -4.07
CA PRO A 76 6.25 6.09 -3.74
C PRO A 76 5.14 5.88 -4.78
N THR A 77 4.84 4.63 -5.05
CA THR A 77 3.63 4.24 -5.78
C THR A 77 2.88 3.27 -4.90
N MET A 78 1.59 3.49 -4.73
CA MET A 78 0.74 2.61 -3.95
C MET A 78 -0.31 2.00 -4.87
N ILE A 79 -0.42 0.68 -4.86
CA ILE A 79 -1.41 -0.03 -5.68
C ILE A 79 -2.36 -0.75 -4.75
N LEU A 80 -3.66 -0.47 -4.90
CA LEU A 80 -4.70 -1.11 -4.12
C LEU A 80 -5.23 -2.32 -4.86
N TYR A 81 -5.20 -3.47 -4.19
CA TYR A 81 -5.72 -4.74 -4.70
C TYR A 81 -7.01 -5.11 -3.98
N LYS A 82 -7.94 -5.67 -4.72
CA LYS A 82 -9.17 -6.21 -4.17
C LYS A 82 -9.46 -7.52 -4.88
N ASP A 83 -9.61 -8.61 -4.12
CA ASP A 83 -9.83 -9.95 -4.67
C ASP A 83 -8.77 -10.34 -5.70
N GLY A 84 -7.51 -10.00 -5.41
CA GLY A 84 -6.36 -10.34 -6.26
C GLY A 84 -6.21 -9.47 -7.50
N GLN A 85 -7.03 -8.42 -7.67
CA GLN A 85 -6.98 -7.55 -8.85
C GLN A 85 -6.63 -6.12 -8.44
N PRO A 86 -5.75 -5.44 -9.20
CA PRO A 86 -5.48 -4.03 -8.92
C PRO A 86 -6.71 -3.19 -9.28
N VAL A 87 -7.16 -2.35 -8.35
CA VAL A 87 -8.34 -1.50 -8.54
C VAL A 87 -8.00 -0.01 -8.52
N ASP A 88 -6.84 0.38 -8.02
CA ASP A 88 -6.40 1.77 -8.01
C ASP A 88 -4.89 1.87 -7.92
N LYS A 89 -4.33 2.92 -8.52
CA LYS A 89 -2.89 3.19 -8.50
C LYS A 89 -2.68 4.65 -8.14
N ILE A 90 -1.90 4.89 -7.09
CA ILE A 90 -1.62 6.23 -6.57
C ILE A 90 -0.13 6.47 -6.70
N VAL A 91 0.25 7.50 -7.46
CA VAL A 91 1.66 7.85 -7.66
C VAL A 91 1.97 9.11 -6.88
N GLY A 92 3.01 9.03 -6.04
CA GLY A 92 3.44 10.15 -5.22
C GLY A 92 2.88 10.11 -3.80
N ALA A 93 3.39 11.02 -2.95
CA ALA A 93 2.96 11.12 -1.57
C ALA A 93 1.57 11.75 -1.48
N MET A 94 0.84 11.39 -0.43
CA MET A 94 -0.52 11.87 -0.21
C MET A 94 -0.73 12.03 1.29
N ARG A 95 -1.45 13.07 1.69
CA ARG A 95 -1.79 13.27 3.10
C ARG A 95 -2.75 12.17 3.55
N LYS A 96 -2.75 11.90 4.86
CA LYS A 96 -3.55 10.80 5.42
C LYS A 96 -5.02 10.89 5.04
N GLN A 97 -5.65 12.06 5.20
CA GLN A 97 -7.07 12.22 4.90
C GLN A 97 -7.37 11.97 3.43
N ASP A 98 -6.51 12.46 2.54
CA ASP A 98 -6.68 12.27 1.11
C ASP A 98 -6.52 10.79 0.74
N LEU A 99 -5.58 10.11 1.39
CA LEU A 99 -5.38 8.68 1.17
C LEU A 99 -6.58 7.87 1.66
N LEU A 100 -7.10 8.17 2.85
CA LEU A 100 -8.30 7.51 3.37
C LEU A 100 -9.49 7.70 2.42
N ASN A 101 -9.68 8.92 1.92
CA ASN A 101 -10.75 9.20 0.97
C ASN A 101 -10.58 8.39 -0.31
N ARG A 102 -9.33 8.27 -0.79
CA ARG A 102 -9.03 7.51 -2.00
C ARG A 102 -9.30 6.02 -1.80
N LEU A 103 -8.85 5.47 -0.68
CA LEU A 103 -9.07 4.06 -0.37
C LEU A 103 -10.56 3.73 -0.23
N SER A 104 -11.34 4.64 0.34
CA SER A 104 -12.76 4.43 0.56
C SER A 104 -13.55 4.29 -0.75
N GLN A 105 -13.02 4.75 -1.86
CA GLN A 105 -13.67 4.61 -3.17
C GLN A 105 -13.80 3.15 -3.61
N ASN A 106 -12.92 2.28 -3.11
CA ASN A 106 -12.93 0.86 -3.47
C ASN A 106 -13.12 -0.06 -2.26
N VAL A 107 -13.00 0.45 -1.04
CA VAL A 107 -13.15 -0.33 0.19
C VAL A 107 -14.17 0.39 1.07
N ASP A 108 -15.42 -0.03 1.00
CA ASP A 108 -16.55 0.66 1.66
C ASP A 108 -16.40 0.75 3.18
N THR A 109 -15.70 -0.19 3.78
CA THR A 109 -15.56 -0.25 5.24
C THR A 109 -14.52 0.73 5.79
N ILE A 110 -13.73 1.36 4.93
CA ILE A 110 -12.72 2.34 5.37
C ILE A 110 -13.43 3.57 5.93
N SER A 111 -13.08 3.93 7.17
CA SER A 111 -13.59 5.15 7.78
C SER A 111 -12.81 6.35 7.26
N THR A 112 -13.54 7.36 6.76
CA THR A 112 -12.94 8.62 6.30
C THR A 112 -13.06 9.71 7.35
N ALA A 113 -13.69 9.40 8.50
CA ALA A 113 -13.84 10.37 9.56
C ALA A 113 -12.48 10.70 10.17
N SER A 114 -12.26 12.00 10.36
CA SER A 114 -11.08 12.51 11.05
C SER A 114 -11.28 12.28 12.55
N VAL A 115 -10.31 11.61 13.17
CA VAL A 115 -10.39 11.33 14.61
C VAL A 115 -9.40 12.20 15.34
#